data_6b4e1fbb42dc935f6a404bfdb417ec98
#
_entry.id   6b4e1fbb42dc935f6a404bfdb417ec98
#
_cell.length_a   1.000
_cell.length_b   1.000
_cell.length_c   1.000
_cell.angle_alpha   90.00
_cell.angle_beta   90.00
_cell.angle_gamma   90.00
#
_symmetry.space_group_name_H-M   'P 1'
#
loop_
_entity.id
_entity.type
_entity.pdbx_description
1 polymer ?
#
loop_
_entity_poly.entity_id
_entity_poly.type
_entity_poly.pdbx_seq_one_letter_code
_entity_poly.pdbx_strand_id
1 'polypeptide(L)'
;QLNYERIPYELVLVEGNKELTAEVVENIFNNLSPEYCRVVFPEFSIKNKYDLVPVMEGLGLETIFNQVSPAFDKISTQPLYAENLSQEAEIAVDEKGTVAKAVTEEDCHIGDYLEEFDTIVFDKPFHYFLRNTTTGEIIFMGKVNKLEDCKR
;
A
#
# COMPACT_ATOMS: atom_id res chain seq x y z
N GLN A 1 -3.55 6.39 -11.37
CA GLN A 1 -2.63 5.24 -11.44
C GLN A 1 -1.25 5.73 -11.81
N LEU A 2 -0.24 5.36 -11.03
CA LEU A 2 1.15 5.69 -11.23
C LEU A 2 1.93 4.38 -11.40
N ASN A 3 2.51 4.17 -12.56
CA ASN A 3 3.27 2.96 -12.87
C ASN A 3 4.75 3.17 -12.56
N TYR A 4 5.39 2.15 -11.99
CA TYR A 4 6.84 2.16 -11.79
C TYR A 4 7.53 1.64 -13.07
N GLU A 5 8.51 2.39 -13.53
CA GLU A 5 9.28 1.96 -14.69
C GLU A 5 10.05 0.66 -14.41
N ARG A 6 9.98 -0.29 -15.36
CA ARG A 6 10.70 -1.58 -15.34
C ARG A 6 10.34 -2.58 -14.24
N ILE A 7 9.35 -2.29 -13.41
CA ILE A 7 8.87 -3.24 -12.39
C ILE A 7 7.34 -3.37 -12.48
N PRO A 8 6.76 -4.54 -12.21
CA PRO A 8 5.34 -4.78 -12.37
C PRO A 8 4.54 -4.27 -11.16
N TYR A 9 4.80 -3.04 -10.74
CA TYR A 9 4.08 -2.42 -9.62
C TYR A 9 3.47 -1.09 -10.05
N GLU A 10 2.38 -0.75 -9.40
CA GLU A 10 1.69 0.53 -9.56
C GLU A 10 1.20 1.06 -8.23
N LEU A 11 1.20 2.38 -8.08
CA LEU A 11 0.59 3.09 -6.97
C LEU A 11 -0.75 3.64 -7.43
N VAL A 12 -1.84 3.21 -6.82
CA VAL A 12 -3.18 3.72 -7.07
C VAL A 12 -3.58 4.63 -5.92
N LEU A 13 -3.97 5.85 -6.23
CA LEU A 13 -4.46 6.84 -5.28
C LEU A 13 -5.95 7.07 -5.52
N VAL A 14 -6.74 7.09 -4.46
CA VAL A 14 -8.19 7.30 -4.51
C VAL A 14 -8.57 8.38 -3.51
N GLU A 15 -8.94 9.57 -4.02
CA GLU A 15 -9.37 10.67 -3.16
C GLU A 15 -10.68 10.32 -2.44
N GLY A 16 -10.75 10.63 -1.18
CA GLY A 16 -11.96 10.48 -0.37
C GLY A 16 -11.68 9.96 1.04
N ASN A 17 -12.65 10.21 1.92
CA ASN A 17 -12.56 9.86 3.33
C ASN A 17 -13.44 8.66 3.71
N LYS A 18 -14.27 8.17 2.79
CA LYS A 18 -15.16 7.01 3.04
C LYS A 18 -14.35 5.73 3.03
N GLU A 19 -14.74 4.79 3.86
CA GLU A 19 -14.21 3.43 3.78
C GLU A 19 -14.54 2.80 2.42
N LEU A 20 -13.56 2.12 1.84
CA LEU A 20 -13.71 1.41 0.59
C LEU A 20 -13.93 -0.08 0.88
N THR A 21 -15.04 -0.61 0.37
CA THR A 21 -15.27 -2.06 0.41
C THR A 21 -14.42 -2.77 -0.64
N ALA A 22 -14.20 -4.06 -0.47
CA ALA A 22 -13.45 -4.87 -1.43
C ALA A 22 -14.06 -4.78 -2.84
N GLU A 23 -15.38 -4.80 -2.97
CA GLU A 23 -16.10 -4.66 -4.24
C GLU A 23 -15.83 -3.31 -4.92
N VAL A 24 -15.81 -2.22 -4.15
CA VAL A 24 -15.50 -0.87 -4.68
C VAL A 24 -14.05 -0.80 -5.16
N VAL A 25 -13.12 -1.37 -4.39
CA VAL A 25 -11.70 -1.41 -4.76
C VAL A 25 -11.49 -2.21 -6.04
N GLU A 26 -12.11 -3.38 -6.15
CA GLU A 26 -12.04 -4.22 -7.35
C GLU A 26 -12.64 -3.50 -8.57
N ASN A 27 -13.77 -2.82 -8.40
CA ASN A 27 -14.38 -2.04 -9.47
C ASN A 27 -13.47 -0.88 -9.92
N ILE A 28 -12.80 -0.19 -9.00
CA ILE A 28 -11.82 0.85 -9.33
C ILE A 28 -10.70 0.24 -10.20
N PHE A 29 -10.10 -0.86 -9.76
CA PHE A 29 -8.99 -1.49 -10.48
C PHE A 29 -9.37 -1.97 -11.89
N ASN A 30 -10.59 -2.49 -12.05
CA ASN A 30 -11.08 -2.97 -13.34
C ASN A 30 -11.42 -1.85 -14.33
N ASN A 31 -11.59 -0.62 -13.86
CA ASN A 31 -11.96 0.53 -14.69
C ASN A 31 -10.83 1.58 -14.83
N LEU A 32 -9.61 1.26 -14.43
CA LEU A 32 -8.46 2.12 -14.69
C LEU A 32 -8.16 2.15 -16.18
N SER A 33 -8.02 3.35 -16.74
CA SER A 33 -7.59 3.57 -18.12
C SER A 33 -6.32 4.43 -18.16
N PRO A 34 -5.38 4.17 -19.07
CA PRO A 34 -4.21 5.01 -19.26
C PRO A 34 -4.61 6.38 -19.76
N GLU A 35 -4.15 7.42 -19.08
CA GLU A 35 -4.33 8.82 -19.47
C GLU A 35 -3.11 9.62 -19.06
N TYR A 36 -2.67 10.54 -19.93
CA TYR A 36 -1.57 11.44 -19.61
C TYR A 36 -2.10 12.62 -18.81
N CYS A 37 -1.67 12.73 -17.56
CA CYS A 37 -2.03 13.85 -16.69
C CYS A 37 -0.86 14.17 -15.74
N ARG A 38 -0.86 15.40 -15.24
CA ARG A 38 0.03 15.80 -14.16
C ARG A 38 -0.63 15.46 -12.84
N VAL A 39 0.04 14.65 -12.01
CA VAL A 39 -0.46 14.29 -10.68
C VAL A 39 0.38 15.02 -9.63
N VAL A 40 -0.29 15.73 -8.73
CA VAL A 40 0.30 16.43 -7.61
C VAL A 40 -0.26 15.85 -6.32
N PHE A 41 0.57 15.26 -5.49
CA PHE A 41 0.20 14.73 -4.19
C PHE A 41 1.33 14.97 -3.18
N PRO A 42 1.03 15.04 -1.87
CA PRO A 42 2.06 15.29 -0.86
C PRO A 42 2.93 14.05 -0.66
N GLU A 43 4.21 14.26 -0.35
CA GLU A 43 5.05 13.21 0.18
C GLU A 43 4.45 12.68 1.49
N PHE A 44 4.47 11.38 1.69
CA PHE A 44 4.01 10.78 2.93
C PHE A 44 4.87 9.60 3.37
N SER A 45 4.96 9.44 4.69
CA SER A 45 5.61 8.28 5.31
C SER A 45 4.71 7.78 6.42
N ILE A 46 4.34 6.51 6.34
CA ILE A 46 3.44 5.88 7.31
C ILE A 46 4.12 4.63 7.83
N LYS A 47 4.22 4.54 9.15
CA LYS A 47 4.71 3.37 9.85
C LYS A 47 3.68 2.93 10.89
N ASN A 48 3.24 1.67 10.77
CA ASN A 48 2.28 1.09 11.68
C ASN A 48 2.78 -0.24 12.23
N LYS A 49 2.42 -0.53 13.47
CA LYS A 49 2.61 -1.83 14.10
C LYS A 49 1.24 -2.36 14.53
N TYR A 50 0.96 -3.58 14.12
CA TYR A 50 -0.30 -4.27 14.40
C TYR A 50 -0.04 -5.46 15.31
N ASP A 51 -0.88 -5.61 16.34
CA ASP A 51 -1.02 -6.86 17.07
C ASP A 51 -1.96 -7.77 16.27
N LEU A 52 -1.43 -8.90 15.82
CA LEU A 52 -2.19 -9.83 14.99
C LEU A 52 -2.84 -10.96 15.81
N VAL A 53 -2.58 -11.08 17.11
CA VAL A 53 -3.17 -12.13 17.94
C VAL A 53 -4.69 -12.10 17.86
N PRO A 54 -5.39 -10.96 18.13
CA PRO A 54 -6.85 -10.93 18.07
C PRO A 54 -7.41 -11.22 16.67
N VAL A 55 -6.68 -10.85 15.63
CA VAL A 55 -7.07 -11.12 14.24
C VAL A 55 -7.02 -12.61 13.93
N MET A 56 -5.93 -13.28 14.34
CA MET A 56 -5.74 -14.72 14.13
C MET A 56 -6.73 -15.54 14.96
N GLU A 57 -7.02 -15.14 16.19
CA GLU A 57 -8.05 -15.76 17.01
C GLU A 57 -9.42 -15.64 16.33
N GLY A 58 -9.76 -14.46 15.80
CA GLY A 58 -10.99 -14.23 15.04
C GLY A 58 -11.11 -15.04 13.74
N LEU A 59 -9.98 -15.52 13.20
CA LEU A 59 -9.92 -16.43 12.07
C LEU A 59 -9.93 -17.92 12.47
N GLY A 60 -10.10 -18.23 13.76
CA GLY A 60 -10.17 -19.60 14.28
C GLY A 60 -8.81 -20.25 14.54
N LEU A 61 -7.77 -19.43 14.73
CA LEU A 61 -6.41 -19.89 15.00
C LEU A 61 -5.99 -19.73 16.47
N GLU A 62 -6.96 -19.65 17.39
CA GLU A 62 -6.71 -19.49 18.83
C GLU A 62 -5.85 -20.60 19.45
N THR A 63 -5.83 -21.79 18.84
CA THR A 63 -5.03 -22.92 19.33
C THR A 63 -3.53 -22.69 19.24
N ILE A 64 -3.04 -21.84 18.32
CA ILE A 64 -1.61 -21.53 18.21
C ILE A 64 -1.07 -20.71 19.38
N PHE A 65 -1.96 -19.97 20.08
CA PHE A 65 -1.64 -19.16 21.25
C PHE A 65 -1.95 -19.87 22.57
N ASN A 66 -2.54 -21.07 22.53
CA ASN A 66 -2.98 -21.79 23.71
C ASN A 66 -1.82 -22.60 24.32
N GLN A 67 -1.49 -22.27 25.59
CA GLN A 67 -0.44 -22.96 26.34
C GLN A 67 -0.78 -24.40 26.71
N VAL A 68 -2.06 -24.74 26.79
CA VAL A 68 -2.56 -26.04 27.31
C VAL A 68 -2.80 -27.03 26.17
N SER A 69 -3.12 -26.54 24.98
CA SER A 69 -3.39 -27.39 23.80
C SER A 69 -2.40 -27.01 22.70
N PRO A 70 -1.24 -27.67 22.64
CA PRO A 70 -0.20 -27.28 21.67
C PRO A 70 -0.64 -27.59 20.23
N ALA A 71 -0.68 -26.53 19.41
CA ALA A 71 -0.96 -26.66 17.97
C ALA A 71 0.26 -27.10 17.14
N PHE A 72 1.43 -27.23 17.77
CA PHE A 72 2.72 -27.48 17.10
C PHE A 72 3.30 -28.87 17.38
N ASP A 73 2.45 -29.87 17.60
CA ASP A 73 2.83 -31.26 17.88
C ASP A 73 3.67 -31.92 16.77
N LYS A 74 3.51 -31.46 15.53
CA LYS A 74 4.31 -31.90 14.37
C LYS A 74 5.69 -31.25 14.28
N ILE A 75 5.92 -30.17 15.03
CA ILE A 75 7.19 -29.42 15.02
C ILE A 75 8.01 -29.75 16.25
N SER A 76 7.38 -29.98 17.39
CA SER A 76 8.04 -30.20 18.67
C SER A 76 7.32 -31.25 19.51
N THR A 77 8.08 -32.10 20.21
CA THR A 77 7.57 -33.04 21.22
C THR A 77 7.31 -32.37 22.57
N GLN A 78 7.77 -31.14 22.74
CA GLN A 78 7.49 -30.31 23.90
C GLN A 78 6.29 -29.37 23.57
N PRO A 79 5.47 -29.04 24.55
CA PRO A 79 4.42 -28.05 24.36
C PRO A 79 4.99 -26.72 23.81
N LEU A 80 4.55 -26.31 22.64
CA LEU A 80 5.01 -25.12 21.96
C LEU A 80 3.80 -24.27 21.58
N TYR A 81 3.81 -23.00 21.91
CA TYR A 81 2.76 -22.04 21.55
C TYR A 81 3.39 -20.71 21.15
N ALA A 82 2.65 -19.91 20.39
CA ALA A 82 3.05 -18.54 20.06
C ALA A 82 2.65 -17.60 21.20
N GLU A 83 3.56 -16.85 21.76
CA GLU A 83 3.28 -15.91 22.85
C GLU A 83 2.70 -14.60 22.31
N ASN A 84 3.22 -14.14 21.17
CA ASN A 84 2.74 -12.95 20.50
C ASN A 84 2.90 -13.07 18.98
N LEU A 85 2.14 -12.27 18.25
CA LEU A 85 2.28 -12.13 16.81
C LEU A 85 2.06 -10.67 16.45
N SER A 86 3.05 -10.03 15.87
CA SER A 86 2.93 -8.63 15.44
C SER A 86 3.47 -8.45 14.03
N GLN A 87 2.88 -7.50 13.30
CA GLN A 87 3.35 -7.06 11.99
C GLN A 87 3.71 -5.59 12.05
N GLU A 88 4.85 -5.23 11.50
CA GLU A 88 5.24 -3.85 11.27
C GLU A 88 5.25 -3.59 9.77
N ALA A 89 4.56 -2.54 9.34
CA ALA A 89 4.49 -2.11 7.96
C ALA A 89 4.92 -0.65 7.85
N GLU A 90 5.80 -0.37 6.91
CA GLU A 90 6.30 0.98 6.63
C GLU A 90 6.25 1.24 5.13
N ILE A 91 5.70 2.38 4.74
CA ILE A 91 5.70 2.88 3.37
C ILE A 91 6.10 4.35 3.39
N ALA A 92 7.03 4.73 2.53
CA ALA A 92 7.39 6.10 2.27
C ALA A 92 7.29 6.37 0.76
N VAL A 93 6.63 7.45 0.40
CA VAL A 93 6.42 7.87 -0.98
C VAL A 93 6.85 9.32 -1.11
N ASP A 94 7.77 9.58 -2.01
CA ASP A 94 8.30 10.89 -2.35
C ASP A 94 8.26 11.11 -3.87
N GLU A 95 8.76 12.24 -4.35
CA GLU A 95 8.82 12.58 -5.78
C GLU A 95 9.74 11.66 -6.60
N LYS A 96 10.62 10.89 -5.95
CA LYS A 96 11.52 9.91 -6.58
C LYS A 96 10.92 8.51 -6.64
N GLY A 97 9.75 8.34 -6.08
CA GLY A 97 8.99 7.10 -6.03
C GLY A 97 8.76 6.56 -4.62
N THR A 98 8.34 5.33 -4.52
CA THR A 98 8.27 4.60 -3.25
C THR A 98 9.66 4.03 -2.97
N VAL A 99 10.19 4.17 -1.76
CA VAL A 99 11.58 3.81 -1.45
C VAL A 99 11.87 2.33 -1.73
N ALA A 100 12.26 2.08 -2.95
CA ALA A 100 13.14 1.02 -3.38
C ALA A 100 14.13 1.71 -4.30
N LYS A 101 15.33 1.97 -3.80
CA LYS A 101 16.39 2.73 -4.49
C LYS A 101 16.55 2.34 -5.96
N ALA A 102 16.13 3.21 -6.86
CA ALA A 102 16.67 3.26 -8.22
C ALA A 102 16.66 4.71 -8.70
N VAL A 103 17.79 5.34 -8.66
CA VAL A 103 18.04 6.65 -9.29
C VAL A 103 18.24 6.41 -10.77
N THR A 104 17.39 6.98 -11.61
CA THR A 104 17.72 7.24 -13.00
C THR A 104 17.18 8.62 -13.35
N GLU A 105 18.06 9.62 -13.33
CA GLU A 105 17.82 10.90 -13.97
C GLU A 105 17.99 10.67 -15.48
N GLU A 106 16.92 10.71 -16.24
CA GLU A 106 16.95 10.95 -17.67
C GLU A 106 16.24 12.27 -17.94
N ASP A 107 17.02 13.32 -18.20
CA ASP A 107 16.52 14.57 -18.77
C ASP A 107 16.06 14.31 -20.21
N CYS A 108 14.79 14.02 -20.39
CA CYS A 108 14.16 14.06 -21.71
C CYS A 108 13.77 15.50 -22.04
N HIS A 109 14.60 16.21 -22.76
CA HIS A 109 14.22 17.42 -23.48
C HIS A 109 13.35 17.01 -24.69
N ILE A 110 12.04 17.09 -24.53
CA ILE A 110 11.11 17.10 -25.67
C ILE A 110 10.87 18.58 -26.00
N GLY A 111 11.09 18.90 -27.27
CA GLY A 111 10.93 20.27 -27.79
C GLY A 111 9.51 20.83 -27.57
N ASP A 112 9.42 22.16 -27.61
CA ASP A 112 8.28 23.06 -27.40
C ASP A 112 6.92 22.60 -27.98
N TYR A 113 6.30 21.60 -27.35
CA TYR A 113 4.86 21.43 -27.37
C TYR A 113 4.38 21.56 -25.94
N LEU A 114 3.82 22.73 -25.61
CA LEU A 114 3.03 22.93 -24.39
C LEU A 114 1.71 22.16 -24.56
N GLU A 115 1.76 20.84 -24.39
CA GLU A 115 0.54 20.08 -24.17
C GLU A 115 0.04 20.48 -22.79
N GLU A 116 -1.13 21.12 -22.73
CA GLU A 116 -1.85 21.38 -21.48
C GLU A 116 -2.36 20.04 -20.96
N PHE A 117 -1.61 19.42 -20.06
CA PHE A 117 -2.06 18.21 -19.37
C PHE A 117 -3.04 18.60 -18.25
N ASP A 118 -4.11 17.84 -18.13
CA ASP A 118 -4.99 17.95 -16.98
C ASP A 118 -4.19 17.67 -15.69
N THR A 119 -4.39 18.53 -14.69
CA THR A 119 -3.69 18.39 -13.41
C THR A 119 -4.64 17.86 -12.35
N ILE A 120 -4.31 16.71 -11.78
CA ILE A 120 -5.01 16.08 -10.66
C ILE A 120 -4.26 16.41 -9.38
N VAL A 121 -4.91 17.09 -8.43
CA VAL A 121 -4.29 17.50 -7.15
C VAL A 121 -4.97 16.74 -6.01
N PHE A 122 -4.16 16.01 -5.22
CA PHE A 122 -4.59 15.36 -3.99
C PHE A 122 -4.35 16.30 -2.81
N ASP A 123 -5.32 17.14 -2.49
CA ASP A 123 -5.30 18.10 -1.39
C ASP A 123 -6.27 17.73 -0.24
N LYS A 124 -6.88 16.56 -0.32
CA LYS A 124 -7.82 15.97 0.64
C LYS A 124 -7.36 14.57 1.06
N PRO A 125 -7.94 14.00 2.13
CA PRO A 125 -7.65 12.62 2.50
C PRO A 125 -7.83 11.67 1.32
N PHE A 126 -6.90 10.71 1.20
CA PHE A 126 -6.91 9.74 0.12
C PHE A 126 -6.49 8.35 0.61
N HIS A 127 -6.94 7.34 -0.11
CA HIS A 127 -6.46 5.96 0.04
C HIS A 127 -5.33 5.71 -0.96
N TYR A 128 -4.41 4.84 -0.57
CA TYR A 128 -3.35 4.37 -1.45
C TYR A 128 -3.32 2.84 -1.50
N PHE A 129 -2.98 2.30 -2.66
CA PHE A 129 -2.80 0.88 -2.90
C PHE A 129 -1.53 0.70 -3.73
N LEU A 130 -0.55 -0.02 -3.19
CA LEU A 130 0.59 -0.50 -3.97
C LEU A 130 0.30 -1.94 -4.38
N ARG A 131 0.17 -2.19 -5.67
CA ARG A 131 -0.16 -3.53 -6.18
C ARG A 131 0.77 -3.99 -7.28
N ASN A 132 0.85 -5.30 -7.43
CA ASN A 132 1.53 -5.95 -8.54
C ASN A 132 0.58 -6.00 -9.74
N THR A 133 0.99 -5.42 -10.88
CA THR A 133 0.17 -5.36 -12.11
C THR A 133 0.05 -6.72 -12.82
N THR A 134 0.98 -7.65 -12.55
CA THR A 134 0.97 -8.98 -13.16
C THR A 134 0.08 -9.95 -12.39
N THR A 135 0.13 -9.93 -11.06
CA THR A 135 -0.63 -10.87 -10.21
C THR A 135 -1.92 -10.27 -9.68
N GLY A 136 -2.07 -8.93 -9.69
CA GLY A 136 -3.18 -8.22 -9.07
C GLY A 136 -3.09 -8.10 -7.55
N GLU A 137 -2.05 -8.65 -6.91
CA GLU A 137 -1.89 -8.65 -5.46
C GLU A 137 -1.64 -7.25 -4.93
N ILE A 138 -2.35 -6.88 -3.87
CA ILE A 138 -2.11 -5.66 -3.09
C ILE A 138 -1.01 -5.96 -2.08
N ILE A 139 0.10 -5.22 -2.16
CA ILE A 139 1.26 -5.37 -1.28
C ILE A 139 1.14 -4.43 -0.09
N PHE A 140 0.75 -3.19 -0.33
CA PHE A 140 0.45 -2.20 0.69
C PHE A 140 -0.89 -1.52 0.38
N MET A 141 -1.64 -1.25 1.43
CA MET A 141 -2.81 -0.39 1.35
C MET A 141 -2.95 0.42 2.63
N GLY A 142 -3.52 1.60 2.51
CA GLY A 142 -3.77 2.44 3.66
C GLY A 142 -4.46 3.74 3.28
N LYS A 143 -4.50 4.65 4.26
CA LYS A 143 -5.17 5.93 4.12
C LYS A 143 -4.35 7.04 4.73
N VAL A 144 -4.18 8.11 3.99
CA VAL A 144 -3.64 9.37 4.46
C VAL A 144 -4.81 10.25 4.89
N ASN A 145 -4.96 10.43 6.21
CA ASN A 145 -6.08 11.17 6.79
C ASN A 145 -5.77 12.65 7.00
N LYS A 146 -4.50 12.98 7.28
CA LYS A 146 -4.04 14.35 7.56
C LYS A 146 -2.90 14.69 6.63
N LEU A 147 -3.12 15.70 5.81
CA LEU A 147 -2.08 16.21 4.92
C LEU A 147 -1.04 17.08 5.65
N GLU A 148 -1.33 17.49 6.89
CA GLU A 148 -0.39 18.22 7.75
C GLU A 148 0.82 17.37 8.16
N ASP A 149 0.66 16.05 8.21
CA ASP A 149 1.72 15.09 8.53
C ASP A 149 2.59 14.77 7.30
N CYS A 150 2.24 15.32 6.14
CA CYS A 150 2.94 15.12 4.88
C CYS A 150 3.90 16.29 4.62
N LYS A 151 5.10 16.00 4.11
CA LYS A 151 6.01 17.03 3.64
C LYS A 151 5.52 17.59 2.31
N ARG A 152 5.65 18.89 2.13
CA ARG A 152 5.40 19.58 0.85
C ARG A 152 6.69 19.74 0.10
#